data_3c1aa88c0ede4cd86b1788cfeb86d34e
#
_entry.id   3c1aa88c0ede4cd86b1788cfeb86d34e
#
_cell.length_a   1.000
_cell.length_b   1.000
_cell.length_c   1.000
_cell.angle_alpha   90.00
_cell.angle_beta   90.00
_cell.angle_gamma   90.00
#
_symmetry.space_group_name_H-M   'P 1'
#
loop_
_entity.id
_entity.type
_entity.pdbx_description
1 polymer ?
#
loop_
_entity_poly.entity_id
_entity_poly.type
_entity_poly.pdbx_seq_one_letter_code
_entity_poly.pdbx_strand_id
1 'polypeptide(L)'
;MIDPYQKGKVYTMNKKELVKLAAAVTAAFTISAAAGFGVLSSSFGTGEKSYAAETAVTQTVEITRTQAADTTSTSETGTTANELNMTTDGAIDTTDIFTDRDLEQTADLSEAKTYTVSDSQTIEITSEGVYVITGSASNASIIVEAGDEDKVQLVLDGVTITNDSIPCIYVKSADKVFVTTTDSENSLSVTGTFTADGDTNTDAVIFSKDDLVLNGVGTLNIQSSDNGVTCKDDMKITGGTINIACEADALEANDSIRIADGEINISTNKDALHAENDDDDTVGYIYICGGTLKALAGDDAIHATTIIQIDGGKLDLNAHEGLEATWIQINDGTINIAASDDAINAAYKSAKISPTAEFNGGYVTIVMGSGDTDAVDSNGNLIITGGTLDITAQSPFDYDGTCQKTGGTLIINGTETDTISNQMMGGGKGGRTGGRKGW
;
A
#
# COMPACT_ATOMS: atom_id res chain seq x y z
N MET A 1 -1.78 30.69 -37.67
CA MET A 1 -0.51 29.94 -37.67
C MET A 1 -0.14 29.78 -36.22
N ILE A 2 -0.40 28.62 -35.66
CA ILE A 2 -0.10 28.25 -34.25
C ILE A 2 1.13 27.34 -34.32
N ASP A 3 2.16 27.71 -33.58
CA ASP A 3 3.45 27.04 -33.51
C ASP A 3 3.35 25.76 -32.67
N PRO A 4 3.75 24.56 -33.16
CA PRO A 4 3.55 23.29 -32.48
C PRO A 4 4.80 22.75 -31.74
N TYR A 5 5.64 23.61 -31.15
CA TYR A 5 6.80 23.13 -30.37
C TYR A 5 6.92 23.85 -29.02
N GLN A 6 6.11 23.40 -28.04
CA GLN A 6 6.49 23.58 -26.64
C GLN A 6 7.02 22.21 -26.12
N LYS A 7 8.34 22.09 -26.12
CA LYS A 7 9.03 20.98 -25.45
C LYS A 7 8.78 21.06 -23.96
N GLY A 8 8.26 19.98 -23.39
CA GLY A 8 8.15 19.79 -21.96
C GLY A 8 9.52 19.94 -21.27
N LYS A 9 9.60 20.81 -20.27
CA LYS A 9 10.78 20.93 -19.42
C LYS A 9 10.73 19.82 -18.40
N VAL A 10 11.65 18.87 -18.50
CA VAL A 10 11.95 17.92 -17.44
C VAL A 10 12.60 18.71 -16.29
N TYR A 11 11.95 18.74 -15.14
CA TYR A 11 12.54 19.30 -13.91
C TYR A 11 13.18 18.17 -13.12
N THR A 12 14.50 18.09 -13.15
CA THR A 12 15.25 17.29 -12.20
C THR A 12 15.30 18.04 -10.87
N MET A 13 14.58 17.52 -9.88
CA MET A 13 14.64 18.06 -8.51
C MET A 13 15.89 17.51 -7.80
N ASN A 14 16.67 18.37 -7.19
CA ASN A 14 17.82 17.98 -6.41
C ASN A 14 17.39 17.71 -4.95
N LYS A 15 18.20 16.91 -4.23
CA LYS A 15 17.94 16.50 -2.84
C LYS A 15 17.54 17.65 -1.87
N LYS A 16 17.95 18.88 -2.17
CA LYS A 16 17.59 20.09 -1.37
C LYS A 16 16.17 20.61 -1.69
N GLU A 17 15.65 20.31 -2.86
CA GLU A 17 14.29 20.67 -3.24
C GLU A 17 13.28 19.61 -2.78
N LEU A 18 13.67 18.34 -2.75
CA LEU A 18 12.91 17.28 -2.10
C LEU A 18 12.67 17.55 -0.59
N VAL A 19 13.73 17.99 0.13
CA VAL A 19 13.60 18.38 1.55
C VAL A 19 12.67 19.59 1.73
N LYS A 20 12.58 20.48 0.75
CA LYS A 20 11.65 21.62 0.80
C LYS A 20 10.20 21.21 0.50
N LEU A 21 10.00 20.17 -0.31
CA LEU A 21 8.67 19.63 -0.58
C LEU A 21 8.16 18.86 0.63
N ALA A 22 9.00 18.06 1.28
CA ALA A 22 8.69 17.41 2.55
C ALA A 22 8.37 18.42 3.65
N ALA A 23 9.14 19.54 3.74
CA ALA A 23 8.85 20.63 4.66
C ALA A 23 7.56 21.40 4.33
N ALA A 24 7.14 21.44 3.06
CA ALA A 24 5.89 22.09 2.66
C ALA A 24 4.67 21.22 2.99
N VAL A 25 4.79 19.89 2.93
CA VAL A 25 3.76 18.95 3.38
C VAL A 25 3.62 19.03 4.91
N THR A 26 4.73 19.10 5.65
CA THR A 26 4.72 19.28 7.12
C THR A 26 4.14 20.66 7.52
N ALA A 27 4.30 21.71 6.69
CA ALA A 27 3.74 23.03 6.96
C ALA A 27 2.23 23.15 6.65
N ALA A 28 1.66 22.27 5.83
CA ALA A 28 0.23 22.23 5.56
C ALA A 28 -0.57 21.65 6.75
N PHE A 29 0.08 20.85 7.60
CA PHE A 29 -0.54 20.27 8.81
C PHE A 29 -0.55 21.19 10.04
N THR A 30 0.13 22.36 10.02
CA THR A 30 0.24 23.24 11.19
C THR A 30 -0.62 24.50 11.15
N ILE A 31 -1.54 24.67 10.17
CA ILE A 31 -2.39 25.86 10.09
C ILE A 31 -3.88 25.46 10.07
N SER A 32 -4.37 24.92 11.18
CA SER A 32 -5.80 24.85 11.49
C SER A 32 -6.11 24.92 12.97
N ALA A 33 -5.31 25.64 13.74
CA ALA A 33 -5.67 26.01 15.10
C ALA A 33 -5.45 27.52 15.29
N ALA A 34 -6.45 28.30 15.04
CA ALA A 34 -6.76 29.67 15.49
C ALA A 34 -7.11 30.63 14.33
N ALA A 35 -8.38 30.83 14.09
CA ALA A 35 -8.97 32.16 13.90
C ALA A 35 -10.49 32.06 13.69
N GLY A 36 -11.20 32.38 14.72
CA GLY A 36 -12.64 32.64 14.63
C GLY A 36 -12.92 34.07 14.12
N PHE A 37 -14.15 34.19 13.60
CA PHE A 37 -14.89 35.43 13.35
C PHE A 37 -14.44 36.42 12.27
N GLY A 38 -15.31 36.58 11.28
CA GLY A 38 -15.33 37.71 10.38
C GLY A 38 -16.32 37.55 9.25
N VAL A 39 -17.60 37.89 9.51
CA VAL A 39 -18.61 38.08 8.46
C VAL A 39 -18.25 39.32 7.64
N LEU A 40 -18.15 39.18 6.33
CA LEU A 40 -18.29 40.30 5.38
C LEU A 40 -19.03 39.85 4.13
N SER A 41 -20.26 40.33 4.01
CA SER A 41 -21.09 40.25 2.83
C SER A 41 -20.59 41.26 1.76
N SER A 42 -20.47 40.82 0.51
CA SER A 42 -20.63 41.71 -0.62
C SER A 42 -21.20 40.96 -1.83
N SER A 43 -22.41 41.40 -2.20
CA SER A 43 -23.11 41.05 -3.42
C SER A 43 -22.46 41.71 -4.64
N PHE A 44 -22.48 41.00 -5.78
CA PHE A 44 -22.65 41.53 -7.17
C PHE A 44 -22.56 40.33 -8.11
N GLY A 45 -23.62 40.03 -8.81
CA GLY A 45 -23.96 40.45 -10.11
C GLY A 45 -24.24 39.27 -11.03
N THR A 46 -25.45 39.14 -11.43
CA THR A 46 -26.11 38.25 -12.39
C THR A 46 -25.34 37.96 -13.70
N GLY A 47 -25.40 36.68 -14.14
CA GLY A 47 -25.06 36.27 -15.48
C GLY A 47 -25.50 34.84 -15.75
N GLU A 48 -26.78 34.65 -16.14
CA GLU A 48 -27.31 33.36 -16.60
C GLU A 48 -26.62 32.90 -17.88
N LYS A 49 -26.16 31.68 -17.93
CA LYS A 49 -26.07 30.86 -19.14
C LYS A 49 -26.50 29.42 -18.82
N SER A 50 -27.68 29.10 -19.36
CA SER A 50 -28.24 27.76 -19.41
C SER A 50 -27.38 26.83 -20.27
N TYR A 51 -26.99 25.69 -19.75
CA TYR A 51 -26.60 24.52 -20.54
C TYR A 51 -27.49 23.35 -20.19
N ALA A 52 -27.96 22.69 -21.25
CA ALA A 52 -28.91 21.61 -21.23
C ALA A 52 -28.39 20.39 -20.45
N ALA A 53 -29.31 19.75 -19.71
CA ALA A 53 -29.09 18.49 -19.05
C ALA A 53 -28.94 17.37 -20.10
N GLU A 54 -27.84 16.69 -20.13
CA GLU A 54 -27.71 15.36 -20.75
C GLU A 54 -28.12 14.29 -19.77
N THR A 55 -29.02 13.46 -20.23
CA THR A 55 -29.66 12.36 -19.49
C THR A 55 -28.66 11.23 -19.27
N ALA A 56 -28.31 10.95 -18.04
CA ALA A 56 -27.55 9.76 -17.68
C ALA A 56 -28.43 8.51 -17.88
N VAL A 57 -27.99 7.63 -18.76
CA VAL A 57 -28.58 6.30 -18.93
C VAL A 57 -27.97 5.38 -17.89
N THR A 58 -28.75 5.04 -16.88
CA THR A 58 -28.40 4.01 -15.88
C THR A 58 -28.60 2.64 -16.54
N GLN A 59 -27.53 1.93 -16.82
CA GLN A 59 -27.60 0.50 -17.16
C GLN A 59 -27.54 -0.28 -15.85
N THR A 60 -28.66 -0.94 -15.52
CA THR A 60 -28.73 -1.93 -14.45
C THR A 60 -28.24 -3.26 -15.01
N VAL A 61 -27.10 -3.77 -14.50
CA VAL A 61 -26.66 -5.13 -14.80
C VAL A 61 -27.30 -6.04 -13.75
N GLU A 62 -28.26 -6.85 -14.16
CA GLU A 62 -28.78 -7.94 -13.33
C GLU A 62 -27.80 -9.10 -13.36
N ILE A 63 -27.16 -9.38 -12.23
CA ILE A 63 -26.38 -10.60 -12.03
C ILE A 63 -27.33 -11.71 -11.59
N THR A 64 -27.58 -12.65 -12.48
CA THR A 64 -28.38 -13.84 -12.20
C THR A 64 -27.55 -14.84 -11.39
N ARG A 65 -27.86 -14.93 -10.10
CA ARG A 65 -27.27 -15.93 -9.18
C ARG A 65 -27.90 -17.28 -9.48
N THR A 66 -27.11 -18.22 -9.99
CA THR A 66 -27.49 -19.63 -10.06
C THR A 66 -27.09 -20.30 -8.74
N GLN A 67 -28.07 -20.72 -7.95
CA GLN A 67 -27.85 -21.55 -6.78
C GLN A 67 -27.44 -22.97 -7.23
N ALA A 68 -26.32 -23.46 -6.76
CA ALA A 68 -25.99 -24.89 -6.73
C ALA A 68 -26.09 -25.38 -5.30
N ALA A 69 -26.67 -26.58 -5.15
CA ALA A 69 -27.19 -27.13 -3.92
C ALA A 69 -26.12 -27.71 -3.00
N ASP A 70 -26.37 -27.48 -1.74
CA ASP A 70 -26.03 -28.16 -0.48
C ASP A 70 -25.51 -29.61 -0.60
N THR A 71 -24.31 -29.89 -0.04
CA THR A 71 -23.93 -31.19 0.52
C THR A 71 -22.94 -31.05 1.67
N THR A 72 -23.48 -31.25 2.91
CA THR A 72 -22.88 -31.95 4.07
C THR A 72 -21.53 -31.50 4.62
N SER A 73 -21.66 -30.96 5.84
CA SER A 73 -20.67 -30.78 6.88
C SER A 73 -19.69 -31.94 7.08
N THR A 74 -18.40 -31.62 7.19
CA THR A 74 -17.46 -32.35 8.02
C THR A 74 -16.67 -31.34 8.85
N SER A 75 -16.56 -31.64 10.14
CA SER A 75 -15.88 -30.92 11.18
C SER A 75 -14.43 -30.67 10.85
N GLU A 76 -14.00 -29.42 10.85
CA GLU A 76 -12.60 -29.07 10.82
C GLU A 76 -12.10 -28.71 12.21
N THR A 77 -11.12 -29.50 12.64
CA THR A 77 -10.22 -29.15 13.72
C THR A 77 -8.88 -28.76 13.09
N GLY A 78 -8.36 -27.63 13.47
CA GLY A 78 -6.95 -27.31 13.25
C GLY A 78 -6.70 -26.01 12.49
N THR A 79 -6.35 -25.00 13.23
CA THR A 79 -5.64 -23.81 12.78
C THR A 79 -4.38 -24.25 12.03
N THR A 80 -4.38 -24.07 10.73
CA THR A 80 -3.15 -24.11 9.93
C THR A 80 -2.82 -22.68 9.52
N ALA A 81 -1.55 -22.33 9.68
CA ALA A 81 -0.98 -21.09 9.16
C ALA A 81 -1.49 -20.81 7.74
N ASN A 82 -1.71 -19.54 7.43
CA ASN A 82 -2.16 -19.07 6.12
C ASN A 82 -1.06 -19.35 5.07
N GLU A 83 -0.97 -20.58 4.56
CA GLU A 83 -0.17 -20.85 3.38
C GLU A 83 -0.75 -20.01 2.22
N LEU A 84 0.11 -19.33 1.48
CA LEU A 84 -0.26 -18.62 0.25
C LEU A 84 -1.01 -19.57 -0.69
N ASN A 85 -2.32 -19.39 -0.80
CA ASN A 85 -3.13 -20.16 -1.75
C ASN A 85 -2.89 -19.65 -3.15
N MET A 86 -1.95 -20.31 -3.85
CA MET A 86 -1.71 -20.01 -5.27
C MET A 86 -2.61 -20.87 -6.15
N THR A 87 -3.12 -20.26 -7.20
CA THR A 87 -3.75 -21.00 -8.30
C THR A 87 -2.70 -21.81 -9.08
N THR A 88 -3.13 -22.73 -9.91
CA THR A 88 -2.20 -23.57 -10.69
C THR A 88 -1.36 -22.80 -11.72
N ASP A 89 -1.70 -21.56 -12.01
CA ASP A 89 -1.02 -20.63 -12.91
C ASP A 89 -0.18 -19.57 -12.17
N GLY A 90 -0.10 -19.67 -10.84
CA GLY A 90 0.76 -18.84 -10.00
C GLY A 90 0.12 -17.56 -9.47
N ALA A 91 -1.13 -17.23 -9.83
CA ALA A 91 -1.86 -16.12 -9.24
C ALA A 91 -2.30 -16.42 -7.81
N ILE A 92 -2.52 -15.38 -7.01
CA ILE A 92 -3.13 -15.51 -5.69
C ILE A 92 -4.56 -16.01 -5.86
N ASP A 93 -4.99 -17.00 -5.07
CA ASP A 93 -6.42 -17.35 -4.99
C ASP A 93 -7.16 -16.22 -4.26
N THR A 94 -7.90 -15.44 -5.02
CA THR A 94 -8.66 -14.30 -4.49
C THR A 94 -10.05 -14.67 -3.98
N THR A 95 -10.38 -15.98 -3.93
CA THR A 95 -11.64 -16.46 -3.36
C THR A 95 -11.66 -16.18 -1.85
N ASP A 96 -12.64 -15.44 -1.38
CA ASP A 96 -12.82 -15.07 0.04
C ASP A 96 -11.65 -14.27 0.65
N ILE A 97 -10.80 -13.65 -0.16
CA ILE A 97 -9.65 -12.84 0.28
C ILE A 97 -10.07 -11.64 1.15
N PHE A 98 -11.30 -11.15 0.95
CA PHE A 98 -12.01 -10.20 1.81
C PHE A 98 -13.36 -10.79 2.22
N THR A 99 -13.66 -10.78 3.51
CA THR A 99 -15.00 -11.13 4.01
C THR A 99 -15.96 -9.96 3.84
N ASP A 100 -17.28 -10.21 3.87
CA ASP A 100 -18.28 -9.14 3.85
C ASP A 100 -18.03 -8.11 4.97
N ARG A 101 -17.61 -8.57 6.18
CA ARG A 101 -17.28 -7.68 7.31
C ARG A 101 -16.02 -6.84 7.07
N ASP A 102 -15.01 -7.35 6.39
CA ASP A 102 -13.82 -6.57 6.04
C ASP A 102 -14.19 -5.38 5.14
N LEU A 103 -15.21 -5.54 4.29
CA LEU A 103 -15.68 -4.53 3.33
C LEU A 103 -16.73 -3.56 3.91
N GLU A 104 -17.27 -3.82 5.10
CA GLU A 104 -18.18 -2.89 5.76
C GLU A 104 -17.45 -1.63 6.22
N GLN A 105 -17.93 -0.47 5.74
CA GLN A 105 -17.32 0.84 6.05
C GLN A 105 -17.92 1.52 7.28
N THR A 106 -18.92 0.92 7.92
CA THR A 106 -19.60 1.48 9.09
C THR A 106 -19.87 0.39 10.12
N ALA A 107 -19.63 0.72 11.39
CA ALA A 107 -19.90 -0.20 12.50
C ALA A 107 -21.36 -0.16 12.94
N ASP A 108 -21.89 -1.29 13.42
CA ASP A 108 -23.14 -1.30 14.18
C ASP A 108 -22.90 -0.79 15.61
N LEU A 109 -23.39 0.40 15.92
CA LEU A 109 -23.20 1.06 17.21
C LEU A 109 -24.27 0.71 18.25
N SER A 110 -25.20 -0.19 17.96
CA SER A 110 -26.35 -0.49 18.85
C SER A 110 -25.95 -1.01 20.23
N GLU A 111 -24.84 -1.75 20.32
CA GLU A 111 -24.27 -2.30 21.55
C GLU A 111 -22.87 -1.73 21.85
N ALA A 112 -22.49 -0.64 21.18
CA ALA A 112 -21.15 -0.07 21.29
C ALA A 112 -20.87 0.52 22.67
N LYS A 113 -19.67 0.31 23.17
CA LYS A 113 -19.16 0.99 24.38
C LYS A 113 -18.36 2.22 23.95
N THR A 114 -18.58 3.36 24.60
CA THR A 114 -17.88 4.61 24.27
C THR A 114 -16.82 4.94 25.31
N TYR A 115 -15.63 5.28 24.83
CA TYR A 115 -14.51 5.75 25.63
C TYR A 115 -14.04 7.12 25.12
N THR A 116 -13.71 8.02 26.05
CA THR A 116 -13.05 9.28 25.71
C THR A 116 -11.62 9.21 26.24
N VAL A 117 -10.63 9.37 25.35
CA VAL A 117 -9.23 9.36 25.73
C VAL A 117 -8.90 10.58 26.61
N SER A 118 -7.96 10.39 27.53
CA SER A 118 -7.43 11.45 28.38
C SER A 118 -5.91 11.26 28.58
N ASP A 119 -5.22 12.33 28.96
CA ASP A 119 -3.77 12.32 29.10
C ASP A 119 -3.28 11.21 30.03
N SER A 120 -2.26 10.48 29.58
CA SER A 120 -1.60 9.38 30.29
C SER A 120 -2.54 8.20 30.63
N GLN A 121 -3.62 8.04 29.90
CA GLN A 121 -4.58 6.95 30.08
C GLN A 121 -4.23 5.77 29.19
N THR A 122 -4.36 4.57 29.75
CA THR A 122 -4.47 3.33 28.98
C THR A 122 -5.94 2.89 28.98
N ILE A 123 -6.51 2.67 27.80
CA ILE A 123 -7.82 2.02 27.62
C ILE A 123 -7.55 0.57 27.31
N GLU A 124 -7.98 -0.33 28.20
CA GLU A 124 -7.85 -1.79 28.02
C GLU A 124 -9.15 -2.35 27.45
N ILE A 125 -9.07 -3.10 26.36
CA ILE A 125 -10.18 -3.80 25.70
C ILE A 125 -9.84 -5.30 25.71
N THR A 126 -10.67 -6.06 26.45
CA THR A 126 -10.38 -7.45 26.80
C THR A 126 -11.48 -8.43 26.34
N SER A 127 -12.33 -8.03 25.42
CA SER A 127 -13.39 -8.87 24.88
C SER A 127 -13.87 -8.39 23.51
N GLU A 128 -14.54 -9.27 22.78
CA GLU A 128 -15.20 -8.93 21.53
C GLU A 128 -16.17 -7.75 21.70
N GLY A 129 -16.41 -7.01 20.64
CA GLY A 129 -17.38 -5.93 20.59
C GLY A 129 -16.97 -4.71 19.78
N VAL A 130 -17.83 -3.70 19.82
CA VAL A 130 -17.64 -2.42 19.17
C VAL A 130 -17.33 -1.34 20.21
N TYR A 131 -16.27 -0.59 20.02
CA TYR A 131 -15.75 0.40 20.95
C TYR A 131 -15.54 1.73 20.25
N VAL A 132 -16.40 2.70 20.56
CA VAL A 132 -16.27 4.07 20.03
C VAL A 132 -15.25 4.83 20.86
N ILE A 133 -14.24 5.33 20.20
CA ILE A 133 -13.16 6.10 20.83
C ILE A 133 -13.23 7.54 20.36
N THR A 134 -13.21 8.48 21.33
CA THR A 134 -13.32 9.92 21.07
C THR A 134 -12.31 10.72 21.87
N GLY A 135 -12.09 11.99 21.50
CA GLY A 135 -11.35 12.96 22.30
C GLY A 135 -9.88 13.11 21.91
N SER A 136 -9.15 13.88 22.72
CA SER A 136 -7.74 14.19 22.47
C SER A 136 -6.91 13.97 23.73
N ALA A 137 -5.74 13.36 23.59
CA ALA A 137 -4.87 13.02 24.70
C ALA A 137 -3.40 12.99 24.31
N SER A 138 -2.55 13.21 25.31
CA SER A 138 -1.11 13.01 25.22
C SER A 138 -0.71 11.80 26.08
N ASN A 139 0.22 10.97 25.57
CA ASN A 139 0.71 9.76 26.23
C ASN A 139 -0.43 8.80 26.64
N ALA A 140 -1.37 8.56 25.70
CA ALA A 140 -2.44 7.62 25.88
C ALA A 140 -2.31 6.44 24.89
N SER A 141 -2.80 5.28 25.29
CA SER A 141 -2.78 4.08 24.43
C SER A 141 -4.09 3.31 24.56
N ILE A 142 -4.51 2.72 23.47
CA ILE A 142 -5.60 1.75 23.41
C ILE A 142 -4.96 0.38 23.26
N ILE A 143 -5.10 -0.47 24.27
CA ILE A 143 -4.57 -1.82 24.28
C ILE A 143 -5.70 -2.81 24.09
N VAL A 144 -5.61 -3.65 23.07
CA VAL A 144 -6.50 -4.78 22.85
C VAL A 144 -5.78 -6.06 23.29
N GLU A 145 -6.34 -6.74 24.29
CA GLU A 145 -5.89 -8.03 24.80
C GLU A 145 -7.13 -8.89 25.01
N ALA A 146 -7.72 -9.34 23.90
CA ALA A 146 -8.95 -10.13 23.84
C ALA A 146 -8.64 -11.62 23.59
N GLY A 147 -9.66 -12.45 23.56
CA GLY A 147 -9.48 -13.88 23.26
C GLY A 147 -9.13 -14.10 21.78
N ASP A 148 -8.45 -15.23 21.52
CA ASP A 148 -7.94 -15.60 20.18
C ASP A 148 -9.06 -15.84 19.14
N GLU A 149 -10.34 -15.90 19.55
CA GLU A 149 -11.51 -15.99 18.68
C GLU A 149 -12.34 -14.69 18.66
N ASP A 150 -11.90 -13.66 19.42
CA ASP A 150 -12.64 -12.42 19.62
C ASP A 150 -12.36 -11.42 18.48
N LYS A 151 -13.42 -10.89 17.87
CA LYS A 151 -13.30 -9.79 16.91
C LYS A 151 -13.61 -8.46 17.58
N VAL A 152 -12.65 -7.54 17.56
CA VAL A 152 -12.75 -6.22 18.18
C VAL A 152 -12.85 -5.15 17.10
N GLN A 153 -13.80 -4.21 17.24
CA GLN A 153 -13.92 -3.06 16.34
C GLN A 153 -13.72 -1.75 17.11
N LEU A 154 -12.63 -1.07 16.80
CA LEU A 154 -12.30 0.27 17.29
C LEU A 154 -12.85 1.30 16.31
N VAL A 155 -13.89 2.03 16.73
CA VAL A 155 -14.49 3.10 15.92
C VAL A 155 -13.91 4.43 16.35
N LEU A 156 -13.07 5.01 15.51
CA LEU A 156 -12.42 6.29 15.75
C LEU A 156 -13.35 7.43 15.33
N ASP A 157 -13.77 8.25 16.30
CA ASP A 157 -14.70 9.35 16.10
C ASP A 157 -14.11 10.67 16.63
N GLY A 158 -13.26 11.28 15.82
CA GLY A 158 -12.57 12.53 16.16
C GLY A 158 -11.48 12.32 17.22
N VAL A 159 -10.67 11.29 17.08
CA VAL A 159 -9.59 10.94 18.03
C VAL A 159 -8.30 11.66 17.66
N THR A 160 -7.63 12.22 18.67
CA THR A 160 -6.24 12.71 18.54
C THR A 160 -5.41 12.14 19.68
N ILE A 161 -4.37 11.37 19.38
CA ILE A 161 -3.40 10.85 20.35
C ILE A 161 -2.00 11.22 19.90
N THR A 162 -1.22 11.80 20.81
CA THR A 162 0.19 12.10 20.60
C THR A 162 1.02 11.44 21.69
N ASN A 163 1.90 10.52 21.31
CA ASN A 163 2.76 9.79 22.22
C ASN A 163 4.24 10.08 21.95
N ASP A 164 5.07 9.81 22.96
CA ASP A 164 6.52 9.96 22.86
C ASP A 164 7.22 8.63 22.54
N SER A 165 6.67 7.48 23.00
CA SER A 165 7.43 6.22 22.93
C SER A 165 6.60 4.94 22.94
N ILE A 166 5.28 5.03 22.93
CA ILE A 166 4.39 3.85 22.92
C ILE A 166 3.38 3.93 21.77
N PRO A 167 2.93 2.83 21.21
CA PRO A 167 1.86 2.82 20.21
C PRO A 167 0.60 3.53 20.71
N CYS A 168 -0.07 4.24 19.81
CA CYS A 168 -1.40 4.79 20.09
C CYS A 168 -2.46 3.70 20.15
N ILE A 169 -2.32 2.67 19.30
CA ILE A 169 -3.14 1.45 19.33
C ILE A 169 -2.18 0.26 19.36
N TYR A 170 -2.35 -0.62 20.35
CA TYR A 170 -1.55 -1.83 20.49
C TYR A 170 -2.46 -3.05 20.65
N VAL A 171 -2.49 -3.92 19.65
CA VAL A 171 -3.17 -5.20 19.69
C VAL A 171 -2.18 -6.25 20.17
N LYS A 172 -2.42 -6.80 21.37
CA LYS A 172 -1.62 -7.88 21.96
C LYS A 172 -2.17 -9.24 21.60
N SER A 173 -3.51 -9.35 21.56
CA SER A 173 -4.22 -10.56 21.12
C SER A 173 -5.66 -10.24 20.70
N ALA A 174 -6.12 -10.90 19.64
CA ALA A 174 -7.51 -10.99 19.17
C ALA A 174 -7.54 -11.99 18.00
N ASP A 175 -8.71 -12.43 17.51
CA ASP A 175 -8.80 -13.05 16.18
C ASP A 175 -8.56 -11.99 15.08
N LYS A 176 -9.22 -10.81 15.24
CA LYS A 176 -9.11 -9.70 14.28
C LYS A 176 -9.51 -8.38 14.91
N VAL A 177 -8.77 -7.33 14.58
CA VAL A 177 -9.10 -5.96 14.98
C VAL A 177 -9.43 -5.09 13.77
N PHE A 178 -10.59 -4.43 13.83
CA PHE A 178 -11.00 -3.42 12.86
C PHE A 178 -10.73 -2.04 13.46
N VAL A 179 -10.02 -1.19 12.73
CA VAL A 179 -9.87 0.25 13.02
C VAL A 179 -10.71 1.00 12.00
N THR A 180 -11.91 1.39 12.40
CA THR A 180 -12.93 1.98 11.54
C THR A 180 -13.05 3.47 11.81
N THR A 181 -12.85 4.34 10.82
CA THR A 181 -13.06 5.77 10.95
C THR A 181 -14.52 6.15 10.65
N THR A 182 -15.14 6.97 11.50
CA THR A 182 -16.42 7.63 11.17
C THR A 182 -16.17 8.74 10.13
N ASP A 183 -17.19 9.52 9.76
CA ASP A 183 -17.03 10.74 8.94
C ASP A 183 -16.33 11.83 9.79
N SER A 184 -15.13 11.55 10.24
CA SER A 184 -14.33 12.41 11.10
C SER A 184 -12.85 12.37 10.71
N GLU A 185 -12.10 13.35 11.21
CA GLU A 185 -10.64 13.38 11.11
C GLU A 185 -10.04 12.83 12.40
N ASN A 186 -9.18 11.84 12.28
CA ASN A 186 -8.47 11.20 13.37
C ASN A 186 -6.96 11.36 13.18
N SER A 187 -6.22 11.55 14.27
CA SER A 187 -4.77 11.78 14.21
C SER A 187 -4.06 11.00 15.32
N LEU A 188 -3.17 10.12 14.91
CA LEU A 188 -2.35 9.30 15.80
C LEU A 188 -0.88 9.60 15.52
N SER A 189 -0.09 9.90 16.55
CA SER A 189 1.31 10.21 16.35
C SER A 189 2.21 9.69 17.49
N VAL A 190 3.41 9.22 17.10
CA VAL A 190 4.52 8.92 18.01
C VAL A 190 5.76 9.59 17.45
N THR A 191 6.35 10.50 18.22
CA THR A 191 7.43 11.37 17.72
C THR A 191 8.78 11.16 18.41
N GLY A 192 8.83 10.36 19.48
CA GLY A 192 10.06 9.98 20.17
C GLY A 192 10.51 8.56 19.81
N THR A 193 11.39 7.99 20.59
CA THR A 193 11.89 6.64 20.36
C THR A 193 10.95 5.60 20.97
N PHE A 194 10.49 4.65 20.18
CA PHE A 194 9.64 3.58 20.68
C PHE A 194 10.31 2.74 21.75
N THR A 195 9.52 2.27 22.70
CA THR A 195 9.94 1.42 23.79
C THR A 195 9.29 0.05 23.64
N ALA A 196 10.09 -0.98 23.55
CA ALA A 196 9.62 -2.36 23.44
C ALA A 196 8.78 -2.80 24.65
N ASP A 197 7.77 -3.66 24.42
CA ASP A 197 7.01 -4.36 25.47
C ASP A 197 7.60 -5.77 25.68
N GLY A 198 8.47 -5.92 26.65
CA GLY A 198 9.23 -7.13 26.86
C GLY A 198 10.14 -7.45 25.68
N ASP A 199 9.91 -8.62 25.05
CA ASP A 199 10.65 -9.04 23.86
C ASP A 199 9.98 -8.56 22.55
N THR A 200 8.82 -7.89 22.62
CA THR A 200 8.11 -7.37 21.45
C THR A 200 8.63 -6.00 21.10
N ASN A 201 9.21 -5.84 19.91
CA ASN A 201 9.56 -4.54 19.35
C ASN A 201 8.28 -3.85 18.85
N THR A 202 7.75 -2.91 19.64
CA THR A 202 6.52 -2.18 19.30
C THR A 202 6.88 -0.86 18.60
N ASP A 203 7.24 -0.93 17.34
CA ASP A 203 7.88 0.13 16.54
C ASP A 203 6.91 0.95 15.67
N ALA A 204 5.61 0.83 15.89
CA ALA A 204 4.61 1.52 15.07
C ALA A 204 3.58 2.30 15.89
N VAL A 205 2.95 3.30 15.25
CA VAL A 205 1.85 4.07 15.85
C VAL A 205 0.63 3.20 16.10
N ILE A 206 0.33 2.30 15.15
CA ILE A 206 -0.62 1.19 15.30
C ILE A 206 0.19 -0.10 15.18
N PHE A 207 0.26 -0.87 16.25
CA PHE A 207 0.97 -2.14 16.27
C PHE A 207 -0.01 -3.27 16.57
N SER A 208 -0.06 -4.28 15.71
CA SER A 208 -0.90 -5.47 15.89
C SER A 208 -0.07 -6.74 15.83
N LYS A 209 -0.36 -7.70 16.72
CA LYS A 209 0.17 -9.06 16.65
C LYS A 209 -0.70 -10.00 15.83
N ASP A 210 -1.95 -9.62 15.62
CA ASP A 210 -2.97 -10.41 14.95
C ASP A 210 -3.61 -9.59 13.81
N ASP A 211 -4.52 -10.20 13.05
CA ASP A 211 -5.20 -9.63 11.90
C ASP A 211 -5.68 -8.18 12.12
N LEU A 212 -5.37 -7.31 11.20
CA LEU A 212 -5.74 -5.89 11.23
C LEU A 212 -6.50 -5.46 9.98
N VAL A 213 -7.64 -4.78 10.17
CA VAL A 213 -8.39 -4.17 9.08
C VAL A 213 -8.51 -2.67 9.31
N LEU A 214 -8.03 -1.86 8.37
CA LEU A 214 -8.22 -0.42 8.34
C LEU A 214 -9.35 -0.08 7.36
N ASN A 215 -10.43 0.55 7.84
CA ASN A 215 -11.58 0.88 7.01
C ASN A 215 -12.33 2.12 7.52
N GLY A 216 -13.48 2.40 6.93
CA GLY A 216 -14.35 3.51 7.33
C GLY A 216 -14.51 4.56 6.24
N VAL A 217 -15.10 5.69 6.59
CA VAL A 217 -15.45 6.76 5.63
C VAL A 217 -14.73 8.09 5.92
N GLY A 218 -14.00 8.15 7.03
CA GLY A 218 -13.28 9.35 7.46
C GLY A 218 -11.78 9.33 7.12
N THR A 219 -11.04 10.15 7.85
CA THR A 219 -9.62 10.32 7.68
C THR A 219 -8.83 9.81 8.88
N LEU A 220 -7.77 9.04 8.64
CA LEU A 220 -6.79 8.62 9.61
C LEU A 220 -5.42 9.21 9.23
N ASN A 221 -4.92 10.12 10.04
CA ASN A 221 -3.59 10.69 9.89
C ASN A 221 -2.63 10.01 10.86
N ILE A 222 -1.52 9.48 10.36
CA ILE A 222 -0.49 8.79 11.13
C ILE A 222 0.84 9.52 10.94
N GLN A 223 1.49 9.85 12.06
CA GLN A 223 2.85 10.38 12.05
C GLN A 223 3.73 9.52 12.96
N SER A 224 4.82 8.98 12.44
CA SER A 224 5.71 8.11 13.18
C SER A 224 7.18 8.51 13.06
N SER A 225 7.92 8.30 14.13
CA SER A 225 9.38 8.32 14.15
C SER A 225 10.04 6.99 13.81
N ASP A 226 9.23 5.99 13.50
CA ASP A 226 9.59 4.65 13.05
C ASP A 226 8.52 4.18 12.06
N ASN A 227 8.00 2.95 12.15
CA ASN A 227 6.93 2.45 11.29
C ASN A 227 5.58 3.16 11.52
N GLY A 228 4.78 3.27 10.47
CA GLY A 228 3.42 3.83 10.57
C GLY A 228 2.46 2.85 11.21
N VAL A 229 2.25 1.72 10.56
CA VAL A 229 1.40 0.59 11.00
C VAL A 229 2.17 -0.69 10.81
N THR A 230 2.32 -1.47 11.88
CA THR A 230 2.91 -2.81 11.84
C THR A 230 1.87 -3.85 12.23
N CYS A 231 1.72 -4.89 11.42
CA CYS A 231 0.90 -6.07 11.67
C CYS A 231 1.76 -7.33 11.58
N LYS A 232 1.73 -8.17 12.62
CA LYS A 232 2.54 -9.40 12.62
C LYS A 232 1.79 -10.60 12.02
N ASP A 233 0.67 -10.34 11.35
CA ASP A 233 -0.17 -11.29 10.62
C ASP A 233 -0.69 -10.61 9.33
N ASP A 234 -1.96 -10.75 8.98
CA ASP A 234 -2.60 -10.16 7.79
C ASP A 234 -3.08 -8.72 8.01
N MET A 235 -2.72 -7.81 7.13
CA MET A 235 -3.23 -6.43 7.09
C MET A 235 -4.17 -6.21 5.90
N LYS A 236 -5.36 -5.65 6.16
CA LYS A 236 -6.30 -5.29 5.10
C LYS A 236 -6.66 -3.81 5.14
N ILE A 237 -6.78 -3.20 3.97
CA ILE A 237 -7.28 -1.83 3.82
C ILE A 237 -8.45 -1.88 2.85
N THR A 238 -9.64 -1.47 3.33
CA THR A 238 -10.85 -1.62 2.53
C THR A 238 -11.65 -0.33 2.37
N GLY A 239 -11.16 0.80 2.90
CA GLY A 239 -11.79 2.11 2.73
C GLY A 239 -11.15 3.22 3.54
N GLY A 240 -11.77 4.40 3.51
CA GLY A 240 -11.31 5.60 4.21
C GLY A 240 -10.19 6.34 3.48
N THR A 241 -9.75 7.44 4.11
CA THR A 241 -8.55 8.19 3.70
C THR A 241 -7.48 7.98 4.75
N ILE A 242 -6.34 7.41 4.37
CA ILE A 242 -5.22 7.12 5.26
C ILE A 242 -4.01 7.92 4.79
N ASN A 243 -3.51 8.79 5.67
CA ASN A 243 -2.32 9.60 5.41
C ASN A 243 -1.23 9.18 6.39
N ILE A 244 -0.08 8.74 5.88
CA ILE A 244 1.05 8.29 6.71
C ILE A 244 2.28 9.11 6.37
N ALA A 245 2.91 9.64 7.42
CA ALA A 245 4.24 10.22 7.34
C ALA A 245 5.12 9.55 8.41
N CYS A 246 6.18 8.83 8.01
CA CYS A 246 7.01 8.06 8.92
C CYS A 246 8.48 8.03 8.48
N GLU A 247 9.35 7.57 9.40
CA GLU A 247 10.79 7.49 9.14
C GLU A 247 11.24 6.11 8.67
N ALA A 248 10.44 5.05 8.94
CA ALA A 248 10.67 3.68 8.51
C ALA A 248 9.50 3.19 7.63
N ASP A 249 9.08 1.92 7.67
CA ASP A 249 8.07 1.39 6.78
C ASP A 249 6.68 1.93 7.11
N ALA A 250 5.92 2.35 6.09
CA ALA A 250 4.65 3.00 6.37
C ALA A 250 3.56 2.00 6.72
N LEU A 251 3.45 0.91 5.97
CA LEU A 251 2.59 -0.23 6.22
C LEU A 251 3.44 -1.49 6.16
N GLU A 252 3.67 -2.14 7.30
CA GLU A 252 4.44 -3.37 7.42
C GLU A 252 3.53 -4.50 7.85
N ALA A 253 3.60 -5.65 7.17
CA ALA A 253 2.91 -6.88 7.58
C ALA A 253 3.82 -8.10 7.40
N ASN A 254 3.66 -9.12 8.28
CA ASN A 254 4.41 -10.35 8.10
C ASN A 254 3.81 -11.20 6.98
N ASP A 255 2.50 -11.44 7.01
CA ASP A 255 1.89 -12.42 6.11
C ASP A 255 1.32 -11.78 4.85
N SER A 256 0.54 -10.72 4.95
CA SER A 256 0.10 -10.00 3.76
C SER A 256 -0.38 -8.57 3.99
N ILE A 257 -0.34 -7.76 2.91
CA ILE A 257 -1.07 -6.50 2.79
C ILE A 257 -2.06 -6.61 1.64
N ARG A 258 -3.36 -6.41 1.95
CA ARG A 258 -4.44 -6.53 0.95
C ARG A 258 -5.24 -5.23 0.88
N ILE A 259 -5.36 -4.64 -0.32
CA ILE A 259 -6.05 -3.37 -0.53
C ILE A 259 -7.22 -3.56 -1.49
N ALA A 260 -8.45 -3.36 -0.98
CA ALA A 260 -9.66 -3.40 -1.79
C ALA A 260 -10.11 -2.02 -2.25
N ASP A 261 -9.99 -1.00 -1.40
CA ASP A 261 -10.40 0.37 -1.68
C ASP A 261 -9.74 1.34 -0.67
N GLY A 262 -9.97 2.63 -0.81
CA GLY A 262 -9.47 3.71 0.04
C GLY A 262 -8.57 4.70 -0.72
N GLU A 263 -8.32 5.85 -0.10
CA GLU A 263 -7.31 6.80 -0.55
C GLU A 263 -6.13 6.76 0.41
N ILE A 264 -5.01 6.21 -0.03
CA ILE A 264 -3.81 5.98 0.78
C ILE A 264 -2.71 6.91 0.28
N ASN A 265 -2.25 7.81 1.15
CA ASN A 265 -1.18 8.75 0.84
C ASN A 265 -0.02 8.53 1.81
N ILE A 266 1.14 8.16 1.29
CA ILE A 266 2.32 7.78 2.08
C ILE A 266 3.51 8.66 1.73
N SER A 267 4.23 9.07 2.77
CA SER A 267 5.56 9.65 2.66
C SER A 267 6.47 9.02 3.72
N THR A 268 7.47 8.28 3.27
CA THR A 268 8.39 7.56 4.16
C THR A 268 9.82 7.61 3.68
N ASN A 269 10.79 7.30 4.59
CA ASN A 269 12.20 7.18 4.23
C ASN A 269 12.60 5.74 3.86
N LYS A 270 11.70 4.76 4.09
CA LYS A 270 11.86 3.36 3.69
C LYS A 270 10.72 2.92 2.75
N ASP A 271 10.14 1.74 2.97
CA ASP A 271 9.12 1.18 2.10
C ASP A 271 7.73 1.73 2.41
N ALA A 272 6.95 1.99 1.35
CA ALA A 272 5.59 2.43 1.59
C ALA A 272 4.67 1.26 1.96
N LEU A 273 4.78 0.12 1.30
CA LEU A 273 4.17 -1.15 1.65
C LEU A 273 5.25 -2.22 1.73
N HIS A 274 5.36 -2.89 2.88
CA HIS A 274 6.35 -3.93 3.14
C HIS A 274 5.67 -5.19 3.68
N ALA A 275 5.71 -6.30 2.93
CA ALA A 275 5.19 -7.60 3.35
C ALA A 275 6.30 -8.65 3.33
N GLU A 276 6.86 -8.96 4.49
CA GLU A 276 7.96 -9.89 4.65
C GLU A 276 7.82 -10.72 5.93
N ASN A 277 8.09 -12.01 5.82
CA ASN A 277 8.14 -12.91 6.96
C ASN A 277 9.52 -13.61 7.00
N ASP A 278 10.32 -13.27 8.00
CA ASP A 278 11.68 -13.80 8.19
C ASP A 278 11.71 -15.31 8.46
N ASP A 279 10.61 -15.85 8.98
CA ASP A 279 10.50 -17.24 9.41
C ASP A 279 9.83 -18.16 8.35
N ASP A 280 9.04 -17.60 7.43
CA ASP A 280 8.29 -18.32 6.42
C ASP A 280 8.30 -17.64 5.05
N ASP A 281 9.13 -18.14 4.13
CA ASP A 281 9.25 -17.62 2.75
C ASP A 281 8.09 -18.05 1.81
N THR A 282 6.99 -18.58 2.36
CA THR A 282 5.76 -18.92 1.63
C THR A 282 4.66 -17.89 1.78
N VAL A 283 4.79 -16.93 2.70
CA VAL A 283 3.90 -15.79 2.91
C VAL A 283 4.63 -14.48 2.55
N GLY A 284 4.19 -13.34 3.03
CA GLY A 284 4.76 -12.04 2.65
C GLY A 284 4.34 -11.65 1.23
N TYR A 285 3.01 -11.49 1.00
CA TYR A 285 2.48 -11.07 -0.30
C TYR A 285 1.66 -9.78 -0.23
N ILE A 286 1.53 -9.11 -1.38
CA ILE A 286 0.71 -7.90 -1.50
C ILE A 286 -0.31 -8.08 -2.61
N TYR A 287 -1.59 -7.81 -2.29
CA TYR A 287 -2.71 -7.88 -3.22
C TYR A 287 -3.46 -6.55 -3.28
N ILE A 288 -3.60 -5.98 -4.47
CA ILE A 288 -4.31 -4.71 -4.68
C ILE A 288 -5.36 -4.90 -5.78
N CYS A 289 -6.65 -4.76 -5.44
CA CYS A 289 -7.72 -4.84 -6.42
C CYS A 289 -8.52 -3.55 -6.60
N GLY A 290 -8.19 -2.49 -5.84
CA GLY A 290 -8.89 -1.20 -5.96
C GLY A 290 -8.20 -0.08 -5.18
N GLY A 291 -8.92 1.02 -4.99
CA GLY A 291 -8.43 2.19 -4.25
C GLY A 291 -7.43 3.07 -5.02
N THR A 292 -6.90 4.03 -4.29
CA THR A 292 -5.85 4.92 -4.79
C THR A 292 -4.68 4.93 -3.81
N LEU A 293 -3.48 4.60 -4.29
CA LEU A 293 -2.24 4.65 -3.55
C LEU A 293 -1.33 5.72 -4.15
N LYS A 294 -0.89 6.66 -3.33
CA LYS A 294 0.18 7.60 -3.65
C LYS A 294 1.32 7.40 -2.67
N ALA A 295 2.46 6.98 -3.16
CA ALA A 295 3.63 6.69 -2.35
C ALA A 295 4.82 7.55 -2.77
N LEU A 296 5.44 8.19 -1.76
CA LEU A 296 6.77 8.75 -1.84
C LEU A 296 7.61 7.96 -0.84
N ALA A 297 8.40 7.03 -1.32
CA ALA A 297 9.23 6.14 -0.52
C ALA A 297 10.73 6.44 -0.75
N GLY A 298 11.51 6.23 0.29
CA GLY A 298 12.96 6.40 0.21
C GLY A 298 13.67 5.15 -0.30
N ASP A 299 13.03 3.99 -0.12
CA ASP A 299 13.44 2.67 -0.61
C ASP A 299 12.34 2.17 -1.57
N ASP A 300 11.65 1.08 -1.31
CA ASP A 300 10.67 0.52 -2.22
C ASP A 300 9.28 1.16 -2.05
N ALA A 301 8.58 1.39 -3.17
CA ALA A 301 7.18 1.78 -3.04
C ALA A 301 6.32 0.59 -2.61
N ILE A 302 6.61 -0.62 -3.09
CA ILE A 302 5.91 -1.86 -2.70
C ILE A 302 6.92 -3.00 -2.71
N HIS A 303 7.16 -3.58 -1.53
CA HIS A 303 8.04 -4.71 -1.29
C HIS A 303 7.27 -5.94 -0.80
N ALA A 304 7.50 -7.11 -1.40
CA ALA A 304 6.93 -8.37 -0.93
C ALA A 304 7.93 -9.53 -1.09
N THR A 305 7.93 -10.47 -0.16
CA THR A 305 8.74 -11.68 -0.27
C THR A 305 8.29 -12.54 -1.45
N THR A 306 7.00 -12.77 -1.57
CA THR A 306 6.48 -13.75 -2.53
C THR A 306 5.88 -13.10 -3.76
N ILE A 307 4.69 -12.51 -3.66
CA ILE A 307 3.93 -12.02 -4.80
C ILE A 307 3.43 -10.60 -4.56
N ILE A 308 3.57 -9.74 -5.57
CA ILE A 308 2.75 -8.54 -5.74
C ILE A 308 1.77 -8.83 -6.87
N GLN A 309 0.46 -8.90 -6.55
CA GLN A 309 -0.59 -9.02 -7.55
C GLN A 309 -1.47 -7.78 -7.56
N ILE A 310 -1.62 -7.16 -8.73
CA ILE A 310 -2.43 -5.95 -8.92
C ILE A 310 -3.52 -6.26 -9.94
N ASP A 311 -4.78 -6.32 -9.43
CA ASP A 311 -5.98 -6.59 -10.22
C ASP A 311 -6.79 -5.32 -10.50
N GLY A 312 -6.34 -4.16 -9.99
CA GLY A 312 -7.02 -2.89 -10.18
C GLY A 312 -6.41 -1.74 -9.37
N GLY A 313 -7.13 -0.63 -9.30
CA GLY A 313 -6.72 0.54 -8.54
C GLY A 313 -5.94 1.58 -9.35
N LYS A 314 -5.58 2.66 -8.65
CA LYS A 314 -4.75 3.73 -9.21
C LYS A 314 -3.53 3.94 -8.31
N LEU A 315 -2.36 3.64 -8.83
CA LEU A 315 -1.10 3.73 -8.11
C LEU A 315 -0.23 4.83 -8.72
N ASP A 316 0.32 5.70 -7.86
CA ASP A 316 1.25 6.77 -8.22
C ASP A 316 2.46 6.66 -7.29
N LEU A 317 3.51 6.01 -7.78
CA LEU A 317 4.63 5.54 -7.01
C LEU A 317 5.90 6.32 -7.37
N ASN A 318 6.57 6.86 -6.36
CA ASN A 318 7.86 7.53 -6.51
C ASN A 318 8.81 6.99 -5.44
N ALA A 319 9.85 6.25 -5.83
CA ALA A 319 10.67 5.50 -4.92
C ALA A 319 12.11 5.29 -5.44
N HIS A 320 12.93 4.61 -4.65
CA HIS A 320 14.20 4.03 -5.13
C HIS A 320 13.89 2.89 -6.09
N GLU A 321 13.17 1.86 -5.63
CA GLU A 321 12.55 0.84 -6.47
C GLU A 321 11.01 0.96 -6.45
N GLY A 322 10.37 0.61 -7.56
CA GLY A 322 8.92 0.74 -7.66
C GLY A 322 8.18 -0.42 -7.03
N LEU A 323 8.33 -1.61 -7.59
CA LEU A 323 7.76 -2.87 -7.12
C LEU A 323 8.88 -3.89 -7.02
N GLU A 324 9.09 -4.47 -5.84
CA GLU A 324 10.05 -5.55 -5.64
C GLU A 324 9.37 -6.78 -5.02
N ALA A 325 9.46 -7.94 -5.69
CA ALA A 325 8.98 -9.22 -5.19
C ALA A 325 9.58 -10.39 -5.96
N THR A 326 9.31 -11.63 -5.53
CA THR A 326 9.68 -12.80 -6.36
C THR A 326 8.80 -12.91 -7.61
N TRP A 327 7.49 -12.69 -7.48
CA TRP A 327 6.59 -12.63 -8.63
C TRP A 327 5.78 -11.34 -8.60
N ILE A 328 5.83 -10.59 -9.69
CA ILE A 328 5.04 -9.36 -9.85
C ILE A 328 4.06 -9.60 -11.00
N GLN A 329 2.76 -9.61 -10.68
CA GLN A 329 1.69 -9.84 -11.64
C GLN A 329 0.76 -8.62 -11.71
N ILE A 330 0.64 -8.02 -12.89
CA ILE A 330 -0.25 -6.88 -13.13
C ILE A 330 -1.35 -7.32 -14.11
N ASN A 331 -2.58 -7.43 -13.60
CA ASN A 331 -3.75 -7.88 -14.36
C ASN A 331 -4.63 -6.71 -14.83
N ASP A 332 -4.69 -5.61 -14.05
CA ASP A 332 -5.43 -4.39 -14.40
C ASP A 332 -4.91 -3.20 -13.55
N GLY A 333 -5.51 -2.03 -13.70
CA GLY A 333 -5.19 -0.81 -12.96
C GLY A 333 -4.51 0.26 -13.81
N THR A 334 -4.31 1.42 -13.18
CA THR A 334 -3.50 2.51 -13.74
C THR A 334 -2.34 2.77 -12.81
N ILE A 335 -1.15 2.46 -13.25
CA ILE A 335 0.05 2.45 -12.43
C ILE A 335 1.08 3.38 -13.04
N ASN A 336 1.51 4.39 -12.27
CA ASN A 336 2.60 5.28 -12.64
C ASN A 336 3.76 5.04 -11.69
N ILE A 337 4.94 4.75 -12.21
CA ILE A 337 6.15 4.52 -11.44
C ILE A 337 7.22 5.50 -11.89
N ALA A 338 7.78 6.24 -10.94
CA ALA A 338 9.00 6.99 -11.12
C ALA A 338 10.06 6.41 -10.15
N ALA A 339 11.03 5.71 -10.68
CA ALA A 339 12.06 5.04 -9.88
C ALA A 339 13.46 5.60 -10.18
N SER A 340 14.34 5.50 -9.17
CA SER A 340 15.75 5.92 -9.31
C SER A 340 16.73 4.75 -9.46
N ASP A 341 16.28 3.53 -9.15
CA ASP A 341 16.90 2.25 -9.47
C ASP A 341 15.89 1.45 -10.32
N ASP A 342 15.53 0.22 -10.03
CA ASP A 342 14.61 -0.54 -10.87
C ASP A 342 13.14 -0.16 -10.61
N ALA A 343 12.33 0.03 -11.68
CA ALA A 343 10.92 0.33 -11.46
C ALA A 343 10.11 -0.93 -11.14
N ILE A 344 10.46 -2.06 -11.72
CA ILE A 344 9.87 -3.37 -11.44
C ILE A 344 11.02 -4.36 -11.34
N ASN A 345 11.24 -4.90 -10.15
CA ASN A 345 12.32 -5.84 -9.82
C ASN A 345 11.75 -7.18 -9.37
N ALA A 346 11.71 -8.17 -10.29
CA ALA A 346 11.33 -9.55 -9.94
C ALA A 346 12.58 -10.33 -9.51
N ALA A 347 12.86 -10.32 -8.19
CA ALA A 347 14.09 -10.83 -7.60
C ALA A 347 13.88 -12.15 -6.83
N TYR A 348 14.97 -12.84 -6.48
CA TYR A 348 14.93 -14.04 -5.64
C TYR A 348 14.73 -13.68 -4.16
N LYS A 349 13.51 -13.37 -3.74
CA LYS A 349 13.14 -13.14 -2.33
C LYS A 349 12.64 -14.44 -1.68
N SER A 350 11.79 -15.20 -2.35
CA SER A 350 11.36 -16.54 -1.93
C SER A 350 12.06 -17.62 -2.75
N ALA A 351 12.43 -18.72 -2.08
CA ALA A 351 12.98 -19.91 -2.74
C ALA A 351 11.89 -20.84 -3.32
N LYS A 352 10.61 -20.55 -3.08
CA LYS A 352 9.48 -21.40 -3.48
C LYS A 352 8.94 -21.12 -4.87
N ILE A 353 9.13 -19.93 -5.35
CA ILE A 353 8.65 -19.45 -6.66
C ILE A 353 9.81 -18.94 -7.50
N SER A 354 9.64 -18.95 -8.82
CA SER A 354 10.64 -18.41 -9.74
C SER A 354 10.38 -16.93 -9.98
N PRO A 355 11.41 -16.08 -9.96
CA PRO A 355 11.24 -14.67 -10.29
C PRO A 355 10.53 -14.49 -11.62
N THR A 356 9.49 -13.66 -11.63
CA THR A 356 8.68 -13.43 -12.83
C THR A 356 8.05 -12.04 -12.80
N ALA A 357 8.28 -11.26 -13.84
CA ALA A 357 7.53 -10.05 -14.13
C ALA A 357 6.46 -10.37 -15.17
N GLU A 358 5.17 -10.24 -14.83
CA GLU A 358 4.04 -10.64 -15.65
C GLU A 358 3.03 -9.51 -15.82
N PHE A 359 2.69 -9.21 -17.08
CA PHE A 359 1.76 -8.15 -17.46
C PHE A 359 0.62 -8.74 -18.29
N ASN A 360 -0.57 -8.80 -17.69
CA ASN A 360 -1.78 -9.36 -18.31
C ASN A 360 -2.79 -8.27 -18.70
N GLY A 361 -2.69 -7.07 -18.10
CA GLY A 361 -3.63 -5.98 -18.34
C GLY A 361 -3.15 -4.64 -17.79
N GLY A 362 -4.08 -3.69 -17.66
CA GLY A 362 -3.83 -2.37 -17.09
C GLY A 362 -3.04 -1.41 -17.99
N TYR A 363 -2.77 -0.24 -17.44
CA TYR A 363 -1.93 0.79 -18.06
C TYR A 363 -0.79 1.14 -17.10
N VAL A 364 0.42 0.75 -17.46
CA VAL A 364 1.63 0.95 -16.65
C VAL A 364 2.53 1.97 -17.33
N THR A 365 2.77 3.10 -16.66
CA THR A 365 3.72 4.13 -17.09
C THR A 365 4.94 4.06 -16.21
N ILE A 366 6.12 3.93 -16.80
CA ILE A 366 7.39 3.92 -16.10
C ILE A 366 8.28 5.06 -16.59
N VAL A 367 8.81 5.84 -15.66
CA VAL A 367 9.77 6.90 -15.93
C VAL A 367 10.99 6.68 -15.06
N MET A 368 12.07 6.23 -15.69
CA MET A 368 13.32 5.96 -15.00
C MET A 368 14.16 7.22 -14.80
N GLY A 369 14.90 7.23 -13.70
CA GLY A 369 15.98 8.16 -13.45
C GLY A 369 17.11 8.04 -14.46
N SER A 370 18.23 8.70 -14.20
CA SER A 370 19.46 8.56 -14.98
C SER A 370 20.43 7.67 -14.22
N GLY A 371 20.92 6.61 -14.85
CA GLY A 371 21.86 5.68 -14.25
C GLY A 371 21.88 4.35 -15.00
N ASP A 372 22.47 3.35 -14.35
CA ASP A 372 22.43 1.95 -14.73
C ASP A 372 21.22 1.35 -14.01
N THR A 373 20.02 1.56 -14.57
CA THR A 373 18.74 1.29 -13.93
C THR A 373 17.78 0.72 -14.96
N ASP A 374 17.07 -0.34 -14.61
CA ASP A 374 16.17 -1.03 -15.52
C ASP A 374 14.69 -0.67 -15.24
N ALA A 375 13.90 -0.45 -16.30
CA ALA A 375 12.50 -0.22 -16.10
C ALA A 375 11.77 -1.50 -15.64
N VAL A 376 12.22 -2.64 -16.15
CA VAL A 376 11.78 -3.96 -15.69
C VAL A 376 13.02 -4.85 -15.64
N ASP A 377 13.46 -5.18 -14.44
CA ASP A 377 14.42 -6.25 -14.15
C ASP A 377 13.69 -7.51 -13.70
N SER A 378 14.11 -8.65 -14.21
CA SER A 378 13.65 -9.95 -13.74
C SER A 378 14.80 -10.93 -13.70
N ASN A 379 15.17 -11.35 -12.51
CA ASN A 379 16.12 -12.46 -12.36
C ASN A 379 15.55 -13.81 -12.86
N GLY A 380 14.46 -13.77 -13.60
CA GLY A 380 13.77 -14.92 -14.16
C GLY A 380 13.01 -14.59 -15.44
N ASN A 381 11.68 -14.74 -15.44
CA ASN A 381 10.89 -14.63 -16.65
C ASN A 381 10.23 -13.26 -16.80
N LEU A 382 10.08 -12.85 -18.06
CA LEU A 382 9.26 -11.70 -18.46
C LEU A 382 8.10 -12.19 -19.33
N ILE A 383 6.85 -11.94 -18.90
CA ILE A 383 5.65 -12.39 -19.58
C ILE A 383 4.75 -11.18 -19.85
N ILE A 384 4.37 -10.97 -21.12
CA ILE A 384 3.43 -9.90 -21.50
C ILE A 384 2.32 -10.52 -22.35
N THR A 385 1.12 -10.60 -21.80
CA THR A 385 -0.06 -11.15 -22.48
C THR A 385 -1.09 -10.07 -22.81
N GLY A 386 -1.05 -8.89 -22.14
CA GLY A 386 -2.01 -7.82 -22.33
C GLY A 386 -1.52 -6.48 -21.78
N GLY A 387 -2.44 -5.53 -21.64
CA GLY A 387 -2.17 -4.19 -21.10
C GLY A 387 -1.39 -3.25 -22.02
N THR A 388 -0.99 -2.12 -21.45
CA THR A 388 -0.09 -1.16 -22.09
C THR A 388 1.06 -0.84 -21.15
N LEU A 389 2.28 -1.03 -21.63
CA LEU A 389 3.51 -0.59 -20.95
C LEU A 389 4.08 0.60 -21.71
N ASP A 390 4.08 1.78 -21.06
CA ASP A 390 4.66 3.02 -21.58
C ASP A 390 5.90 3.37 -20.79
N ILE A 391 7.07 3.02 -21.34
CA ILE A 391 8.35 3.07 -20.64
C ILE A 391 9.23 4.16 -21.21
N THR A 392 9.72 5.04 -20.32
CA THR A 392 10.77 6.02 -20.60
C THR A 392 12.01 5.65 -19.80
N ALA A 393 12.96 4.98 -20.42
CA ALA A 393 14.17 4.46 -19.79
C ALA A 393 15.33 4.35 -20.79
N GLN A 394 16.57 4.28 -20.27
CA GLN A 394 17.75 3.93 -21.05
C GLN A 394 17.85 2.40 -21.23
N SER A 395 17.55 1.65 -20.17
CA SER A 395 17.44 0.20 -20.15
C SER A 395 15.97 -0.20 -19.86
N PRO A 396 15.15 -0.48 -20.88
CA PRO A 396 13.75 -0.83 -20.68
C PRO A 396 13.54 -2.21 -20.06
N PHE A 397 14.40 -3.18 -20.35
CA PHE A 397 14.25 -4.56 -19.89
C PHE A 397 15.61 -5.22 -19.67
N ASP A 398 15.80 -5.84 -18.50
CA ASP A 398 16.75 -6.92 -18.25
C ASP A 398 15.99 -8.17 -17.77
N TYR A 399 16.36 -9.36 -18.20
CA TYR A 399 15.78 -10.62 -17.73
C TYR A 399 16.75 -11.79 -17.94
N ASP A 400 16.86 -12.63 -16.92
CA ASP A 400 17.78 -13.79 -16.93
C ASP A 400 17.17 -15.05 -17.57
N GLY A 401 15.84 -15.19 -17.56
CA GLY A 401 15.12 -16.38 -18.01
C GLY A 401 14.52 -16.26 -19.39
N THR A 402 13.24 -16.53 -19.49
CA THR A 402 12.50 -16.50 -20.78
C THR A 402 11.69 -15.23 -20.93
N CYS A 403 11.64 -14.70 -22.15
CA CYS A 403 10.73 -13.61 -22.49
C CYS A 403 9.62 -14.11 -23.41
N GLN A 404 8.35 -13.88 -23.02
CA GLN A 404 7.19 -14.23 -23.83
C GLN A 404 6.26 -13.02 -23.97
N LYS A 405 6.08 -12.53 -25.21
CA LYS A 405 5.06 -11.51 -25.53
C LYS A 405 4.04 -12.10 -26.50
N THR A 406 2.79 -12.24 -26.05
CA THR A 406 1.69 -12.77 -26.88
C THR A 406 0.58 -11.74 -27.10
N GLY A 407 0.61 -10.62 -26.37
CA GLY A 407 -0.36 -9.52 -26.47
C GLY A 407 0.23 -8.21 -25.93
N GLY A 408 -0.64 -7.27 -25.60
CA GLY A 408 -0.31 -5.98 -25.04
C GLY A 408 0.35 -4.99 -26.01
N THR A 409 0.32 -3.73 -25.64
CA THR A 409 0.97 -2.62 -26.33
C THR A 409 2.23 -2.20 -25.58
N LEU A 410 3.33 -2.08 -26.29
CA LEU A 410 4.61 -1.66 -25.72
C LEU A 410 5.04 -0.33 -26.37
N ILE A 411 5.23 0.70 -25.56
CA ILE A 411 5.70 2.02 -25.98
C ILE A 411 7.03 2.28 -25.28
N ILE A 412 8.12 2.36 -26.03
CA ILE A 412 9.45 2.62 -25.48
C ILE A 412 9.95 3.98 -25.97
N ASN A 413 10.19 4.89 -25.04
CA ASN A 413 10.67 6.24 -25.33
C ASN A 413 9.78 6.95 -26.37
N GLY A 414 8.44 6.81 -26.23
CA GLY A 414 7.44 7.39 -27.10
C GLY A 414 7.27 6.69 -28.47
N THR A 415 7.85 5.52 -28.65
CA THR A 415 7.73 4.73 -29.90
C THR A 415 7.08 3.38 -29.61
N GLU A 416 5.95 3.09 -30.26
CA GLU A 416 5.31 1.78 -30.19
C GLU A 416 6.19 0.72 -30.88
N THR A 417 6.36 -0.44 -30.24
CA THR A 417 7.20 -1.53 -30.74
C THR A 417 6.67 -2.89 -30.30
N ASP A 418 6.90 -3.91 -31.10
CA ASP A 418 6.64 -5.31 -30.74
C ASP A 418 7.92 -6.05 -30.29
N THR A 419 9.06 -5.36 -30.30
CA THR A 419 10.34 -5.98 -30.00
C THR A 419 10.76 -5.65 -28.57
N ILE A 420 11.02 -6.69 -27.79
CA ILE A 420 11.67 -6.60 -26.48
C ILE A 420 13.15 -6.90 -26.69
N SER A 421 13.99 -5.93 -26.34
CA SER A 421 15.45 -6.10 -26.38
C SER A 421 15.94 -6.29 -24.96
N ASN A 422 16.52 -7.45 -24.66
CA ASN A 422 17.20 -7.68 -23.39
C ASN A 422 18.51 -6.88 -23.40
N GLN A 423 18.65 -6.00 -22.45
CA GLN A 423 19.83 -5.14 -22.30
C GLN A 423 20.68 -5.61 -21.13
N MET A 424 21.00 -6.91 -21.05
CA MET A 424 22.01 -7.39 -20.12
C MET A 424 23.23 -6.46 -20.17
N MET A 425 23.30 -5.49 -19.30
CA MET A 425 24.50 -4.67 -19.12
C MET A 425 25.56 -5.58 -18.53
N GLY A 426 26.45 -6.00 -19.39
CA GLY A 426 27.46 -7.00 -19.13
C GLY A 426 28.29 -6.65 -17.91
N GLY A 427 28.05 -7.36 -16.82
CA GLY A 427 29.01 -7.49 -15.74
C GLY A 427 30.35 -7.92 -16.37
N GLY A 428 31.30 -6.98 -16.51
CA GLY A 428 32.57 -7.20 -17.12
C GLY A 428 33.25 -8.40 -16.47
N LYS A 429 33.28 -9.52 -17.16
CA LYS A 429 34.19 -10.62 -16.84
C LYS A 429 35.63 -10.07 -16.89
N GLY A 430 36.06 -9.44 -15.79
CA GLY A 430 37.44 -9.19 -15.48
C GLY A 430 38.17 -10.51 -15.44
N GLY A 431 38.63 -10.95 -16.60
CA GLY A 431 39.51 -12.11 -16.74
C GLY A 431 40.75 -11.92 -15.86
N ARG A 432 40.72 -12.45 -14.66
CA ARG A 432 41.91 -12.67 -13.84
C ARG A 432 42.72 -13.76 -14.50
N THR A 433 43.55 -13.37 -15.48
CA THR A 433 44.69 -14.18 -15.91
C THR A 433 45.60 -14.32 -14.69
N GLY A 434 45.48 -15.45 -14.01
CA GLY A 434 46.38 -15.87 -12.94
C GLY A 434 47.80 -16.07 -13.49
N GLY A 435 48.63 -15.06 -13.33
CA GLY A 435 50.09 -15.22 -13.46
C GLY A 435 50.61 -16.03 -12.28
N ARG A 436 50.82 -17.35 -12.48
CA ARG A 436 51.69 -18.14 -11.63
C ARG A 436 53.09 -17.55 -11.72
N LYS A 437 53.60 -16.99 -10.65
CA LYS A 437 55.02 -16.87 -10.40
C LYS A 437 55.38 -17.82 -9.27
N GLY A 438 56.11 -18.87 -9.62
CA GLY A 438 56.82 -19.69 -8.66
C GLY A 438 58.05 -18.94 -8.11
N TRP A 439 58.28 -19.16 -6.88
CA TRP A 439 59.52 -19.53 -6.18
C TRP A 439 59.18 -19.89 -4.75
#